data_6719a6c2936efaf91e100e125fe534f1
#
_entry.id   6719a6c2936efaf91e100e125fe534f1
#
_cell.length_a   1.000
_cell.length_b   1.000
_cell.length_c   1.000
_cell.angle_alpha   90.00
_cell.angle_beta   90.00
_cell.angle_gamma   90.00
#
_symmetry.space_group_name_H-M   'P 1'
#
loop_
_entity.id
_entity.type
_entity.pdbx_description
1 polymer ?
#
loop_
_entity_poly.entity_id
_entity_poly.type
_entity_poly.pdbx_seq_one_letter_code
_entity_poly.pdbx_strand_id
1 'polypeptide(L)'
;VLGCGFDLTWMQAPWLKDKQVGYWGDIDTWGLQFLAKARLAVPQLDPLMMDAETLDQHQSSAVCEPIRADSIVPEGLNLAESKLFQRLFIEQRGRLEQEFLPRELVHQKLKRWCGLW
;
A
#
# COMPACT_ATOMS: atom_id res chain seq x y z
N VAL A 1 10.34 0.69 1.35
CA VAL A 1 10.12 -0.64 1.94
C VAL A 1 9.11 -1.39 1.10
N LEU A 2 9.41 -2.61 0.75
CA LEU A 2 8.47 -3.52 0.12
C LEU A 2 7.65 -4.20 1.21
N GLY A 3 6.36 -4.36 0.97
CA GLY A 3 5.48 -5.08 1.89
C GLY A 3 5.91 -6.54 2.01
N CYS A 4 6.05 -7.01 3.23
CA CYS A 4 6.48 -8.37 3.53
C CYS A 4 5.50 -9.06 4.50
N GLY A 5 4.22 -8.84 4.28
CA GLY A 5 3.15 -9.42 5.06
C GLY A 5 3.15 -8.92 6.51
N PHE A 6 3.13 -9.85 7.45
CA PHE A 6 3.02 -9.52 8.86
C PHE A 6 4.32 -9.05 9.51
N ASP A 7 5.44 -9.05 8.78
CA ASP A 7 6.71 -8.57 9.33
C ASP A 7 6.79 -7.05 9.26
N LEU A 8 6.45 -6.40 10.37
CA LEU A 8 6.48 -4.95 10.52
C LEU A 8 7.58 -4.49 11.50
N THR A 9 8.54 -5.34 11.81
CA THR A 9 9.60 -5.01 12.78
C THR A 9 10.48 -3.84 12.32
N TRP A 10 10.62 -3.63 11.01
CA TRP A 10 11.40 -2.54 10.41
C TRP A 10 10.94 -1.15 10.89
N MET A 11 9.64 -0.97 11.15
CA MET A 11 9.08 0.34 11.49
C MET A 11 9.51 0.85 12.87
N GLN A 12 10.11 0.01 13.68
CA GLN A 12 10.63 0.37 15.00
C GLN A 12 12.07 0.92 14.95
N ALA A 13 12.70 0.92 13.77
CA ALA A 13 14.07 1.40 13.63
C ALA A 13 14.17 2.92 13.90
N PRO A 14 14.93 3.37 14.90
CA PRO A 14 14.95 4.80 15.28
C PRO A 14 15.48 5.72 14.18
N TRP A 15 16.37 5.22 13.32
CA TRP A 15 16.97 6.02 12.24
C TRP A 15 16.00 6.37 11.11
N LEU A 16 14.81 5.76 11.06
CA LEU A 16 13.79 6.08 10.06
C LEU A 16 13.20 7.47 10.23
N LYS A 17 13.27 8.05 11.43
CA LYS A 17 12.71 9.37 11.76
C LYS A 17 13.12 10.46 10.79
N ASP A 18 14.38 10.45 10.34
CA ASP A 18 14.98 11.50 9.54
C ASP A 18 15.08 11.12 8.06
N LYS A 19 14.42 10.05 7.64
CA LYS A 19 14.49 9.55 6.28
C LYS A 19 13.19 9.79 5.52
N GLN A 20 13.31 9.96 4.22
CA GLN A 20 12.18 9.81 3.30
C GLN A 20 11.91 8.31 3.18
N VAL A 21 10.72 7.88 3.59
CA VAL A 21 10.38 6.46 3.63
C VAL A 21 9.20 6.21 2.70
N GLY A 22 9.39 5.33 1.74
CA GLY A 22 8.32 4.84 0.88
C GLY A 22 7.90 3.43 1.29
N TYR A 23 6.63 3.14 1.17
CA TYR A 23 6.09 1.81 1.43
C TYR A 23 5.28 1.34 0.22
N TRP A 24 5.57 0.14 -0.26
CA TRP A 24 4.85 -0.49 -1.35
C TRP A 24 4.47 -1.91 -0.98
N GLY A 25 3.19 -2.18 -0.94
CA GLY A 25 2.64 -3.51 -0.68
C GLY A 25 1.49 -3.80 -1.63
N ASP A 26 0.76 -4.87 -1.35
CA ASP A 26 -0.42 -5.23 -2.12
C ASP A 26 -1.55 -4.22 -1.90
N ILE A 27 -2.36 -3.98 -2.94
CA ILE A 27 -3.61 -3.27 -2.78
C ILE A 27 -4.67 -4.29 -2.41
N ASP A 28 -4.87 -4.47 -1.12
CA ASP A 28 -5.92 -5.28 -0.53
C ASP A 28 -6.21 -4.76 0.89
N THR A 29 -7.18 -5.36 1.58
CA THR A 29 -7.54 -4.87 2.92
C THR A 29 -6.38 -5.02 3.90
N TRP A 30 -5.61 -6.10 3.82
CA TRP A 30 -4.43 -6.30 4.66
C TRP A 30 -3.31 -5.33 4.32
N GLY A 31 -3.07 -5.07 3.03
CA GLY A 31 -2.04 -4.12 2.59
C GLY A 31 -2.29 -2.72 3.13
N LEU A 32 -3.54 -2.26 3.09
CA LEU A 32 -3.91 -0.96 3.65
C LEU A 32 -3.87 -0.96 5.18
N GLN A 33 -4.18 -2.08 5.81
CA GLN A 33 -4.03 -2.23 7.26
C GLN A 33 -2.57 -2.06 7.68
N PHE A 34 -1.64 -2.70 6.96
CA PHE A 34 -0.20 -2.60 7.22
C PHE A 34 0.31 -1.18 6.95
N LEU A 35 -0.16 -0.55 5.88
CA LEU A 35 0.17 0.84 5.57
C LEU A 35 -0.23 1.77 6.73
N ALA A 36 -1.43 1.59 7.27
CA ALA A 36 -1.92 2.39 8.38
C ALA A 36 -1.03 2.24 9.62
N LYS A 37 -0.71 1.01 9.99
CA LYS A 37 0.18 0.71 11.13
C LYS A 37 1.56 1.32 10.92
N ALA A 38 2.12 1.17 9.73
CA ALA A 38 3.44 1.70 9.42
C ALA A 38 3.46 3.23 9.51
N ARG A 39 2.42 3.89 9.01
CA ARG A 39 2.34 5.36 9.06
C ARG A 39 2.20 5.87 10.50
N LEU A 40 1.49 5.17 11.38
CA LEU A 40 1.41 5.56 12.78
C LEU A 40 2.78 5.54 13.46
N ALA A 41 3.65 4.60 13.08
CA ALA A 41 5.01 4.51 13.60
C ALA A 41 5.97 5.46 12.86
N VAL A 42 5.76 5.69 11.57
CA VAL A 42 6.60 6.52 10.68
C VAL A 42 5.69 7.54 9.97
N PRO A 43 5.37 8.69 10.61
CA PRO A 43 4.36 9.61 10.09
C PRO A 43 4.65 10.20 8.72
N GLN A 44 5.93 10.31 8.33
CA GLN A 44 6.34 10.83 7.03
C GLN A 44 6.32 9.80 5.90
N LEU A 45 5.86 8.58 6.17
CA LEU A 45 5.83 7.49 5.19
C LEU A 45 4.92 7.82 4.00
N ASP A 46 5.45 7.60 2.80
CA ASP A 46 4.72 7.76 1.54
C ASP A 46 4.28 6.40 1.00
N PRO A 47 2.99 6.17 0.77
CA PRO A 47 2.54 4.98 0.05
C PRO A 47 2.89 5.10 -1.43
N LEU A 48 3.37 4.01 -2.01
CA LEU A 48 3.75 3.97 -3.43
C LEU A 48 2.88 2.95 -4.15
N MET A 49 2.18 3.39 -5.19
CA MET A 49 1.35 2.50 -6.01
C MET A 49 0.30 1.73 -5.20
N MET A 50 -0.25 2.35 -4.16
CA MET A 50 -1.27 1.76 -3.30
C MET A 50 -2.54 2.63 -3.29
N ASP A 51 -2.97 3.08 -4.46
CA ASP A 51 -4.10 3.99 -4.61
C ASP A 51 -5.16 3.43 -5.56
N ALA A 52 -6.31 4.09 -5.59
CA ALA A 52 -7.42 3.70 -6.44
C ALA A 52 -7.06 3.77 -7.93
N GLU A 53 -6.27 4.75 -8.33
CA GLU A 53 -5.82 4.87 -9.72
C GLU A 53 -5.04 3.65 -10.17
N THR A 54 -4.08 3.19 -9.37
CA THR A 54 -3.31 1.99 -9.67
C THR A 54 -4.20 0.76 -9.78
N LEU A 55 -5.15 0.60 -8.86
CA LEU A 55 -6.11 -0.50 -8.92
C LEU A 55 -6.95 -0.43 -10.20
N ASP A 56 -7.48 0.74 -10.52
CA ASP A 56 -8.34 0.92 -11.70
C ASP A 56 -7.61 0.64 -13.01
N GLN A 57 -6.35 1.06 -13.11
CA GLN A 57 -5.54 0.84 -14.30
C GLN A 57 -5.12 -0.61 -14.49
N HIS A 58 -5.19 -1.43 -13.42
CA HIS A 58 -4.73 -2.82 -13.44
C HIS A 58 -5.81 -3.81 -13.01
N GLN A 59 -7.08 -3.46 -13.21
CA GLN A 59 -8.23 -4.28 -12.86
C GLN A 59 -8.16 -5.69 -13.43
N SER A 60 -7.62 -5.85 -14.64
CA SER A 60 -7.51 -7.16 -15.30
C SER A 60 -6.57 -8.10 -14.58
N SER A 61 -5.63 -7.57 -13.78
CA SER A 61 -4.68 -8.35 -12.99
C SER A 61 -5.13 -8.56 -11.54
N ALA A 62 -6.22 -7.91 -11.12
CA ALA A 62 -6.73 -8.05 -9.78
C ALA A 62 -7.40 -9.41 -9.57
N VAL A 63 -7.27 -9.93 -8.36
CA VAL A 63 -7.81 -11.24 -7.98
C VAL A 63 -8.67 -11.10 -6.72
N CYS A 64 -9.35 -12.16 -6.34
CA CYS A 64 -10.13 -12.21 -5.10
C CYS A 64 -9.19 -12.27 -3.89
N GLU A 65 -9.46 -11.45 -2.88
CA GLU A 65 -8.77 -11.54 -1.60
C GLU A 65 -9.38 -12.70 -0.81
N PRO A 66 -8.60 -13.76 -0.49
CA PRO A 66 -9.16 -14.97 0.13
C PRO A 66 -9.74 -14.72 1.53
N ILE A 67 -9.03 -13.94 2.33
CA ILE A 67 -9.43 -13.59 3.70
C ILE A 67 -9.20 -12.09 3.87
N ARG A 68 -10.27 -11.33 4.06
CA ARG A 68 -10.19 -9.88 4.27
C ARG A 68 -9.80 -9.56 5.71
N ALA A 69 -9.22 -8.38 5.90
CA ALA A 69 -8.97 -7.82 7.22
C ALA A 69 -10.30 -7.43 7.90
N ASP A 70 -10.24 -6.94 9.13
CA ASP A 70 -11.40 -6.41 9.83
C ASP A 70 -12.03 -5.26 9.02
N SER A 71 -13.36 -5.17 9.03
CA SER A 71 -14.11 -4.16 8.26
C SER A 71 -13.98 -2.74 8.80
N ILE A 72 -13.44 -2.56 10.00
CA ILE A 72 -13.25 -1.24 10.60
C ILE A 72 -12.07 -0.56 9.89
N VAL A 73 -12.32 0.64 9.36
CA VAL A 73 -11.27 1.44 8.72
C VAL A 73 -10.17 1.72 9.74
N PRO A 74 -8.92 1.31 9.48
CA PRO A 74 -7.85 1.48 10.46
C PRO A 74 -7.47 2.95 10.61
N GLU A 75 -7.08 3.33 11.83
CA GLU A 75 -6.45 4.62 12.08
C GLU A 75 -5.10 4.67 11.35
N GLY A 76 -4.78 5.82 10.77
CA GLY A 76 -3.54 6.03 10.01
C GLY A 76 -3.73 6.14 8.51
N LEU A 77 -4.94 5.88 7.99
CA LEU A 77 -5.27 6.10 6.58
C LEU A 77 -5.80 7.53 6.38
N ASN A 78 -5.43 8.14 5.25
CA ASN A 78 -6.03 9.40 4.83
C ASN A 78 -7.43 9.15 4.24
N LEU A 79 -8.14 10.22 3.83
CA LEU A 79 -9.49 10.10 3.32
C LEU A 79 -9.58 9.22 2.06
N ALA A 80 -8.67 9.41 1.10
CA ALA A 80 -8.66 8.63 -0.13
C ALA A 80 -8.37 7.15 0.14
N GLU A 81 -7.44 6.87 1.02
CA GLU A 81 -7.09 5.50 1.43
C GLU A 81 -8.23 4.83 2.20
N SER A 82 -8.92 5.59 3.06
CA SER A 82 -10.09 5.09 3.78
C SER A 82 -11.22 4.70 2.84
N LYS A 83 -11.45 5.50 1.81
CA LYS A 83 -12.44 5.20 0.76
C LYS A 83 -12.04 3.96 -0.04
N LEU A 84 -10.76 3.83 -0.37
CA LEU A 84 -10.25 2.64 -1.05
C LEU A 84 -10.44 1.39 -0.19
N PHE A 85 -10.10 1.48 1.10
CA PHE A 85 -10.28 0.38 2.04
C PHE A 85 -11.74 -0.10 2.07
N GLN A 86 -12.69 0.83 2.18
CA GLN A 86 -14.13 0.51 2.16
C GLN A 86 -14.56 -0.12 0.84
N ARG A 87 -14.06 0.40 -0.28
CA ARG A 87 -14.33 -0.13 -1.61
C ARG A 87 -13.87 -1.60 -1.74
N LEU A 88 -12.70 -1.93 -1.22
CA LEU A 88 -12.14 -3.28 -1.32
C LEU A 88 -13.00 -4.35 -0.64
N PHE A 89 -13.81 -3.98 0.34
CA PHE A 89 -14.73 -4.92 0.98
C PHE A 89 -15.88 -5.36 0.09
N ILE A 90 -16.28 -4.55 -0.87
CA ILE A 90 -17.39 -4.86 -1.77
C ILE A 90 -16.92 -5.32 -3.15
N GLU A 91 -15.65 -5.19 -3.47
CA GLU A 91 -15.08 -5.68 -4.71
C GLU A 91 -14.87 -7.19 -4.65
N GLN A 92 -15.32 -7.90 -5.69
CA GLN A 92 -15.07 -9.35 -5.80
C GLN A 92 -13.59 -9.64 -6.06
N ARG A 93 -12.93 -8.75 -6.80
CA ARG A 93 -11.51 -8.83 -7.16
C ARG A 93 -10.76 -7.68 -6.51
N GLY A 94 -10.79 -7.67 -5.18
CA GLY A 94 -10.25 -6.59 -4.36
C GLY A 94 -8.80 -6.79 -3.92
N ARG A 95 -8.01 -7.50 -4.71
CA ARG A 95 -6.60 -7.72 -4.41
C ARG A 95 -5.76 -7.54 -5.67
N LEU A 96 -4.89 -6.55 -5.66
CA LEU A 96 -3.86 -6.37 -6.67
C LEU A 96 -2.50 -6.58 -6.01
N GLU A 97 -1.91 -7.73 -6.25
CA GLU A 97 -0.60 -8.07 -5.70
C GLU A 97 0.47 -7.22 -6.37
N GLN A 98 1.44 -6.76 -5.58
CA GLN A 98 2.51 -5.89 -6.07
C GLN A 98 3.29 -6.51 -7.24
N GLU A 99 3.43 -7.82 -7.25
CA GLU A 99 4.15 -8.56 -8.31
C GLU A 99 3.45 -8.49 -9.67
N PHE A 100 2.15 -8.16 -9.70
CA PHE A 100 1.39 -8.07 -10.94
C PHE A 100 1.49 -6.71 -11.63
N LEU A 101 2.13 -5.74 -11.00
CA LEU A 101 2.36 -4.45 -11.64
C LEU A 101 3.49 -4.55 -12.67
N PRO A 102 3.35 -3.91 -13.86
CA PRO A 102 4.40 -3.91 -14.86
C PRO A 102 5.70 -3.33 -14.31
N ARG A 103 6.80 -4.02 -14.55
CA ARG A 103 8.12 -3.61 -14.07
C ARG A 103 8.49 -2.18 -14.48
N GLU A 104 8.13 -1.80 -15.68
CA GLU A 104 8.36 -0.47 -16.24
C GLU A 104 7.66 0.61 -15.43
N LEU A 105 6.39 0.37 -15.09
CA LEU A 105 5.61 1.28 -14.26
C LEU A 105 6.25 1.45 -12.89
N VAL A 106 6.60 0.33 -12.24
CA VAL A 106 7.23 0.35 -10.91
C VAL A 106 8.53 1.16 -10.96
N HIS A 107 9.35 0.91 -11.97
CA HIS A 107 10.62 1.62 -12.15
C HIS A 107 10.41 3.13 -12.30
N GLN A 108 9.46 3.55 -13.13
CA GLN A 108 9.15 4.96 -13.33
C GLN A 108 8.65 5.63 -12.05
N LYS A 109 7.76 4.97 -11.32
CA LYS A 109 7.19 5.50 -10.08
C LYS A 109 8.26 5.66 -9.00
N LEU A 110 9.14 4.68 -8.86
CA LEU A 110 10.24 4.74 -7.90
C LEU A 110 11.25 5.84 -8.25
N LYS A 111 11.61 5.97 -9.52
CA LYS A 111 12.49 7.05 -9.98
C LYS A 111 11.92 8.42 -9.66
N ARG A 112 10.64 8.61 -9.96
CA ARG A 112 9.94 9.87 -9.71
C ARG A 112 9.93 10.20 -8.23
N TRP A 113 9.62 9.23 -7.40
CA TRP A 113 9.60 9.41 -5.95
C TRP A 113 10.99 9.78 -5.39
N CYS A 114 12.04 9.14 -5.91
CA CYS A 114 13.43 9.45 -5.53
C CYS A 114 13.97 10.76 -6.11
N GLY A 115 13.23 11.42 -7.00
CA GLY A 115 13.72 12.61 -7.71
C GLY A 115 14.71 12.31 -8.82
N LEU A 116 14.77 11.07 -9.28
CA LEU A 116 15.66 10.61 -10.34
C LEU A 116 14.90 10.53 -11.67
N TRP A 117 14.89 11.61 -12.41
CA TRP A 117 14.15 11.71 -13.68
C TRP A 117 14.97 11.24 -14.87
#